data_9d9f92b0090405013991305ad3a5a4cd
#
_entry.id   9d9f92b0090405013991305ad3a5a4cd
#
_cell.length_a   1.000
_cell.length_b   1.000
_cell.length_c   1.000
_cell.angle_alpha   90.00
_cell.angle_beta   90.00
_cell.angle_gamma   90.00
#
_symmetry.space_group_name_H-M   'P 1'
#
loop_
_entity.id
_entity.type
_entity.pdbx_description
1 polymer ?
#
loop_
_entity_poly.entity_id
_entity_poly.type
_entity_poly.pdbx_seq_one_letter_code
_entity_poly.pdbx_strand_id
1 'polypeptide(L)'
;MIFISINPFALKRFFFFFLAAIGLSCVSCFGQCVLLGVKTTPYDGQMSRIRWVLTADVPEGRDKVSLGMVNRWIGDLRSIPYGFKKEWKTPTETQSGSPADCKAKAVALYDRMQIHGATNLRLIVGKRTATSRSTHAWLEWDTPNGTYVLDPTINWKAYQGRDVGRRSYIPLYAFEGTRKFRAAPATLMAQN
;
A
#
# COMPACT_ATOMS: atom_id res chain seq x y z
N MET A 1 47.27 -0.08 -60.73
CA MET A 1 47.00 -1.43 -60.16
C MET A 1 47.47 -1.41 -58.71
N ILE A 2 46.58 -1.17 -57.77
CA ILE A 2 46.90 -1.09 -56.34
C ILE A 2 46.01 -2.16 -55.63
N PHE A 3 46.69 -3.19 -55.15
CA PHE A 3 46.06 -4.25 -54.33
C PHE A 3 45.91 -3.78 -52.88
N ILE A 4 44.66 -3.69 -52.41
CA ILE A 4 44.38 -3.48 -51.00
C ILE A 4 44.11 -4.85 -50.36
N SER A 5 45.00 -5.26 -49.48
CA SER A 5 44.91 -6.46 -48.66
C SER A 5 43.92 -6.22 -47.52
N ILE A 6 42.86 -7.02 -47.49
CA ILE A 6 41.89 -7.02 -46.40
C ILE A 6 42.30 -8.10 -45.39
N ASN A 7 42.57 -7.69 -44.19
CA ASN A 7 42.96 -8.57 -43.10
C ASN A 7 41.68 -9.07 -42.34
N PRO A 8 41.39 -10.39 -42.35
CA PRO A 8 40.29 -10.94 -41.57
C PRO A 8 40.84 -11.44 -40.24
N PHE A 9 40.45 -10.90 -39.12
CA PHE A 9 40.41 -11.54 -37.79
C PHE A 9 40.30 -10.50 -36.69
N ALA A 10 39.03 -10.21 -36.29
CA ALA A 10 38.75 -9.79 -34.92
C ALA A 10 37.26 -10.00 -34.60
N LEU A 11 36.88 -11.25 -34.49
CA LEU A 11 35.56 -11.62 -33.93
C LEU A 11 35.69 -11.57 -32.41
N LYS A 12 35.52 -10.37 -31.81
CA LYS A 12 35.39 -10.23 -30.37
C LYS A 12 33.99 -10.69 -29.95
N ARG A 13 33.92 -11.87 -29.36
CA ARG A 13 32.77 -12.39 -28.64
C ARG A 13 32.45 -11.45 -27.45
N PHE A 14 31.45 -10.59 -27.60
CA PHE A 14 30.81 -9.90 -26.51
C PHE A 14 29.90 -10.92 -25.77
N PHE A 15 30.41 -11.47 -24.67
CA PHE A 15 29.60 -12.15 -23.71
C PHE A 15 28.76 -11.10 -22.97
N PHE A 16 27.50 -10.96 -23.37
CA PHE A 16 26.51 -10.22 -22.58
C PHE A 16 26.17 -11.04 -21.34
N PHE A 17 26.78 -10.69 -20.22
CA PHE A 17 26.28 -11.11 -18.90
C PHE A 17 24.96 -10.37 -18.65
N PHE A 18 23.84 -11.05 -18.86
CA PHE A 18 22.54 -10.62 -18.37
C PHE A 18 22.54 -10.82 -16.86
N LEU A 19 22.98 -9.82 -16.11
CA LEU A 19 22.69 -9.74 -14.68
C LEU A 19 21.19 -9.46 -14.56
N ALA A 20 20.43 -10.50 -14.25
CA ALA A 20 19.04 -10.36 -13.79
C ALA A 20 19.08 -9.66 -12.41
N ALA A 21 19.03 -8.34 -12.42
CA ALA A 21 18.80 -7.55 -11.23
C ALA A 21 17.38 -7.88 -10.75
N ILE A 22 17.29 -8.77 -9.74
CA ILE A 22 16.07 -8.96 -8.94
C ILE A 22 15.87 -7.62 -8.23
N GLY A 23 15.04 -6.77 -8.85
CA GLY A 23 14.70 -5.46 -8.29
C GLY A 23 13.95 -5.65 -6.98
N LEU A 24 14.66 -5.57 -5.86
CA LEU A 24 14.07 -5.41 -4.55
C LEU A 24 13.41 -4.02 -4.53
N SER A 25 12.12 -3.96 -4.87
CA SER A 25 11.36 -2.71 -4.74
C SER A 25 11.19 -2.40 -3.26
N CYS A 26 12.12 -1.61 -2.72
CA CYS A 26 12.06 -1.11 -1.35
C CYS A 26 11.18 0.14 -1.35
N VAL A 27 9.95 0.02 -0.85
CA VAL A 27 9.05 1.16 -0.65
C VAL A 27 9.27 1.69 0.77
N SER A 28 9.69 2.94 0.89
CA SER A 28 9.92 3.57 2.21
C SER A 28 8.60 3.82 2.93
N CYS A 29 8.53 3.40 4.18
CA CYS A 29 7.41 3.63 5.08
C CYS A 29 7.86 4.64 6.15
N PHE A 30 7.43 5.89 6.08
CA PHE A 30 7.71 6.98 7.05
C PHE A 30 9.15 7.04 7.62
N GLY A 31 10.17 6.60 6.88
CA GLY A 31 11.58 6.65 7.29
C GLY A 31 11.99 5.75 8.47
N GLN A 32 11.08 4.93 8.99
CA GLN A 32 11.36 4.03 10.13
C GLN A 32 11.30 2.54 9.77
N CYS A 33 10.61 2.19 8.71
CA CYS A 33 10.53 0.83 8.20
C CYS A 33 10.65 0.80 6.69
N VAL A 34 10.98 -0.37 6.18
CA VAL A 34 10.95 -0.73 4.76
C VAL A 34 9.90 -1.81 4.56
N LEU A 35 9.23 -1.78 3.43
CA LEU A 35 8.27 -2.80 3.04
C LEU A 35 8.98 -3.82 2.14
N LEU A 36 9.11 -5.05 2.65
CA LEU A 36 9.72 -6.17 1.95
C LEU A 36 8.62 -7.02 1.30
N GLY A 37 8.73 -7.26 -0.01
CA GLY A 37 7.79 -8.13 -0.72
C GLY A 37 7.77 -9.54 -0.15
N VAL A 38 6.57 -10.11 0.08
CA VAL A 38 6.40 -11.46 0.60
C VAL A 38 5.34 -12.22 -0.21
N LYS A 39 5.48 -13.56 -0.28
CA LYS A 39 4.51 -14.40 -0.99
C LYS A 39 3.24 -14.63 -0.17
N THR A 40 3.37 -14.73 1.16
CA THR A 40 2.26 -15.05 2.07
C THR A 40 2.29 -14.18 3.31
N THR A 41 1.10 -13.97 3.91
CA THR A 41 0.90 -13.26 5.18
C THR A 41 -0.07 -14.03 6.05
N PRO A 42 -0.08 -13.80 7.38
CA PRO A 42 -1.08 -14.40 8.28
C PRO A 42 -2.53 -13.99 7.97
N TYR A 43 -2.73 -12.98 7.12
CA TYR A 43 -4.04 -12.43 6.78
C TYR A 43 -4.62 -12.97 5.47
N ASP A 44 -3.90 -13.78 4.71
CA ASP A 44 -4.29 -14.22 3.36
C ASP A 44 -5.67 -14.89 3.32
N GLY A 45 -5.97 -15.76 4.29
CA GLY A 45 -7.28 -16.39 4.38
C GLY A 45 -8.42 -15.42 4.67
N GLN A 46 -8.17 -14.46 5.56
CA GLN A 46 -9.16 -13.44 5.92
C GLN A 46 -9.36 -12.40 4.81
N MET A 47 -8.30 -12.09 4.06
CA MET A 47 -8.31 -11.15 2.94
C MET A 47 -8.99 -11.70 1.68
N SER A 48 -9.26 -13.01 1.62
CA SER A 48 -9.91 -13.63 0.45
C SER A 48 -11.25 -12.98 0.10
N ARG A 49 -12.04 -12.57 1.09
CA ARG A 49 -13.34 -11.89 0.89
C ARG A 49 -13.25 -10.53 0.22
N ILE A 50 -12.14 -9.82 0.42
CA ILE A 50 -11.92 -8.45 -0.09
C ILE A 50 -10.87 -8.40 -1.19
N ARG A 51 -10.37 -9.54 -1.66
CA ARG A 51 -9.34 -9.59 -2.71
C ARG A 51 -9.77 -8.82 -3.95
N TRP A 52 -11.00 -8.98 -4.38
CA TRP A 52 -11.55 -8.30 -5.56
C TRP A 52 -11.51 -6.77 -5.40
N VAL A 53 -11.68 -6.23 -4.19
CA VAL A 53 -11.54 -4.80 -3.91
C VAL A 53 -10.09 -4.36 -4.15
N LEU A 54 -9.13 -5.11 -3.60
CA LEU A 54 -7.72 -4.74 -3.70
C LEU A 54 -7.18 -4.83 -5.12
N THR A 55 -7.71 -5.78 -5.92
CA THR A 55 -7.22 -6.09 -7.27
C THR A 55 -8.07 -5.53 -8.40
N ALA A 56 -9.11 -4.74 -8.08
CA ALA A 56 -9.93 -4.09 -9.10
C ALA A 56 -9.07 -3.14 -9.94
N ASP A 57 -9.35 -3.09 -11.23
CA ASP A 57 -8.68 -2.15 -12.13
C ASP A 57 -9.10 -0.72 -11.79
N VAL A 58 -8.12 0.17 -11.79
CA VAL A 58 -8.38 1.61 -11.65
C VAL A 58 -8.91 2.12 -12.99
N PRO A 59 -10.11 2.69 -13.03
CA PRO A 59 -10.68 3.19 -14.28
C PRO A 59 -9.82 4.31 -14.88
N GLU A 60 -9.49 4.19 -16.16
CA GLU A 60 -8.81 5.25 -16.90
C GLU A 60 -9.71 6.49 -17.07
N GLY A 61 -9.10 7.68 -17.09
CA GLY A 61 -9.77 8.94 -17.45
C GLY A 61 -10.72 9.51 -16.41
N ARG A 62 -10.72 9.02 -15.17
CA ARG A 62 -11.52 9.63 -14.09
C ARG A 62 -10.81 10.82 -13.46
N ASP A 63 -11.61 11.70 -12.87
CA ASP A 63 -11.13 12.86 -12.14
C ASP A 63 -10.13 12.45 -11.06
N LYS A 64 -9.04 13.22 -10.96
CA LYS A 64 -8.01 12.96 -9.94
C LYS A 64 -8.63 13.10 -8.56
N VAL A 65 -8.47 12.06 -7.73
CA VAL A 65 -8.90 12.09 -6.33
C VAL A 65 -8.23 13.27 -5.63
N SER A 66 -9.04 14.17 -5.08
CA SER A 66 -8.57 15.31 -4.31
C SER A 66 -8.55 15.03 -2.82
N LEU A 67 -7.67 15.70 -2.08
CA LEU A 67 -7.62 15.56 -0.63
C LEU A 67 -8.95 15.98 0.05
N GLY A 68 -9.66 16.94 -0.54
CA GLY A 68 -10.99 17.33 -0.05
C GLY A 68 -12.02 16.22 -0.17
N MET A 69 -12.01 15.45 -1.27
CA MET A 69 -12.87 14.26 -1.44
C MET A 69 -12.53 13.20 -0.40
N VAL A 70 -11.24 12.89 -0.23
CA VAL A 70 -10.77 11.90 0.73
C VAL A 70 -11.18 12.28 2.15
N ASN A 71 -11.02 13.53 2.55
CA ASN A 71 -11.42 14.00 3.88
C ASN A 71 -12.94 13.85 4.12
N ARG A 72 -13.75 14.10 3.11
CA ARG A 72 -15.21 13.89 3.19
C ARG A 72 -15.52 12.40 3.40
N TRP A 73 -14.92 11.52 2.60
CA TRP A 73 -15.12 10.07 2.74
C TRP A 73 -14.65 9.52 4.09
N ILE A 74 -13.54 10.05 4.63
CA ILE A 74 -13.07 9.72 5.98
C ILE A 74 -14.15 10.12 7.00
N GLY A 75 -14.69 11.33 6.92
CA GLY A 75 -15.75 11.81 7.81
C GLY A 75 -17.01 10.95 7.73
N ASP A 76 -17.47 10.61 6.52
CA ASP A 76 -18.63 9.75 6.29
C ASP A 76 -18.44 8.36 6.95
N LEU A 77 -17.30 7.72 6.71
CA LEU A 77 -17.00 6.40 7.27
C LEU A 77 -16.78 6.44 8.79
N ARG A 78 -16.20 7.54 9.29
CA ARG A 78 -16.03 7.73 10.73
C ARG A 78 -17.36 7.82 11.45
N SER A 79 -18.38 8.42 10.85
CA SER A 79 -19.72 8.56 11.44
C SER A 79 -20.44 7.21 11.64
N ILE A 80 -20.03 6.16 10.92
CA ILE A 80 -20.57 4.81 11.12
C ILE A 80 -20.18 4.32 12.53
N PRO A 81 -21.12 3.85 13.37
CA PRO A 81 -20.80 3.30 14.68
C PRO A 81 -19.73 2.21 14.63
N TYR A 82 -18.86 2.16 15.64
CA TYR A 82 -17.86 1.11 15.71
C TYR A 82 -18.49 -0.21 16.19
N GLY A 83 -18.17 -1.31 15.51
CA GLY A 83 -18.57 -2.65 15.89
C GLY A 83 -17.60 -3.68 15.36
N PHE A 84 -16.89 -4.36 16.28
CA PHE A 84 -15.91 -5.38 15.92
C PHE A 84 -16.58 -6.60 15.28
N LYS A 85 -15.99 -7.08 14.18
CA LYS A 85 -16.30 -8.37 13.55
C LYS A 85 -15.00 -9.11 13.26
N LYS A 86 -15.02 -10.44 13.39
CA LYS A 86 -13.84 -11.25 13.06
C LYS A 86 -13.56 -11.22 11.56
N GLU A 87 -14.61 -11.34 10.77
CA GLU A 87 -14.55 -11.34 9.31
C GLU A 87 -14.32 -9.94 8.75
N TRP A 88 -13.64 -9.87 7.61
CA TRP A 88 -13.49 -8.64 6.84
C TRP A 88 -14.79 -8.36 6.07
N LYS A 89 -15.38 -7.20 6.28
CA LYS A 89 -16.58 -6.76 5.54
C LYS A 89 -16.19 -6.23 4.16
N THR A 90 -17.07 -6.48 3.19
CA THR A 90 -17.01 -5.83 1.88
C THR A 90 -17.44 -4.35 1.98
N PRO A 91 -17.15 -3.51 0.96
CA PRO A 91 -17.63 -2.12 0.92
C PRO A 91 -19.16 -2.01 1.07
N THR A 92 -19.90 -2.85 0.37
CA THR A 92 -21.38 -2.87 0.42
C THR A 92 -21.90 -3.20 1.84
N GLU A 93 -21.32 -4.20 2.50
CA GLU A 93 -21.68 -4.56 3.89
C GLU A 93 -21.36 -3.43 4.88
N THR A 94 -20.34 -2.62 4.59
CA THR A 94 -19.98 -1.47 5.43
C THR A 94 -20.95 -0.32 5.25
N GLN A 95 -21.47 -0.12 4.04
CA GLN A 95 -22.41 0.95 3.72
C GLN A 95 -23.86 0.66 4.16
N SER A 96 -24.18 -0.57 4.53
CA SER A 96 -25.55 -1.00 4.92
C SER A 96 -26.05 -0.40 6.23
N GLY A 97 -25.33 0.53 6.87
CA GLY A 97 -25.69 1.16 8.15
C GLY A 97 -25.38 0.32 9.39
N SER A 98 -24.88 -0.90 9.23
CA SER A 98 -24.47 -1.74 10.36
C SER A 98 -23.10 -1.31 10.92
N PRO A 99 -22.88 -1.45 12.25
CA PRO A 99 -21.60 -1.09 12.86
C PRO A 99 -20.40 -1.69 12.15
N ALA A 100 -19.33 -0.92 11.99
CA ALA A 100 -18.14 -1.28 11.22
C ALA A 100 -16.85 -1.05 12.03
N ASP A 101 -15.92 -2.01 11.96
CA ASP A 101 -14.62 -1.89 12.62
C ASP A 101 -13.58 -1.21 11.69
N CYS A 102 -12.34 -1.10 12.16
CA CYS A 102 -11.27 -0.45 11.43
C CYS A 102 -11.02 -1.09 10.05
N LYS A 103 -11.09 -2.43 9.96
CA LYS A 103 -10.89 -3.17 8.70
C LYS A 103 -11.97 -2.80 7.68
N ALA A 104 -13.23 -2.87 8.11
CA ALA A 104 -14.39 -2.57 7.27
C ALA A 104 -14.34 -1.14 6.73
N LYS A 105 -14.05 -0.16 7.59
CA LYS A 105 -13.93 1.25 7.20
C LYS A 105 -12.75 1.50 6.26
N ALA A 106 -11.60 0.88 6.52
CA ALA A 106 -10.42 1.00 5.66
C ALA A 106 -10.68 0.40 4.27
N VAL A 107 -11.30 -0.78 4.18
CA VAL A 107 -11.66 -1.42 2.89
C VAL A 107 -12.66 -0.58 2.11
N ALA A 108 -13.68 -0.03 2.78
CA ALA A 108 -14.67 0.84 2.11
C ALA A 108 -14.05 2.16 1.60
N LEU A 109 -13.06 2.72 2.33
CA LEU A 109 -12.30 3.89 1.84
C LEU A 109 -11.41 3.52 0.65
N TYR A 110 -10.72 2.38 0.71
CA TYR A 110 -9.88 1.87 -0.37
C TYR A 110 -10.68 1.77 -1.68
N ASP A 111 -11.83 1.10 -1.63
CA ASP A 111 -12.74 0.92 -2.76
C ASP A 111 -13.19 2.26 -3.35
N ARG A 112 -13.67 3.19 -2.50
CA ARG A 112 -14.08 4.54 -2.95
C ARG A 112 -12.95 5.28 -3.65
N MET A 113 -11.75 5.24 -3.09
CA MET A 113 -10.59 5.92 -3.67
C MET A 113 -10.20 5.29 -5.01
N GLN A 114 -10.17 3.96 -5.10
CA GLN A 114 -9.79 3.23 -6.31
C GLN A 114 -10.79 3.46 -7.45
N ILE A 115 -12.09 3.37 -7.17
CA ILE A 115 -13.16 3.66 -8.15
C ILE A 115 -13.05 5.07 -8.73
N HIS A 116 -12.53 6.04 -7.96
CA HIS A 116 -12.32 7.42 -8.39
C HIS A 116 -10.91 7.68 -8.96
N GLY A 117 -10.13 6.63 -9.22
CA GLY A 117 -8.86 6.75 -9.92
C GLY A 117 -7.63 6.97 -9.03
N ALA A 118 -7.72 6.75 -7.71
CA ALA A 118 -6.53 6.80 -6.86
C ALA A 118 -5.58 5.63 -7.17
N THR A 119 -4.30 5.96 -7.35
CA THR A 119 -3.20 5.02 -7.51
C THR A 119 -2.27 5.07 -6.30
N ASN A 120 -1.33 4.14 -6.18
CA ASN A 120 -0.34 4.06 -5.09
C ASN A 120 -0.99 4.05 -3.69
N LEU A 121 -2.07 3.28 -3.59
CA LEU A 121 -2.86 3.13 -2.37
C LEU A 121 -2.55 1.79 -1.72
N ARG A 122 -2.21 1.79 -0.44
CA ARG A 122 -1.93 0.58 0.34
C ARG A 122 -2.91 0.43 1.50
N LEU A 123 -3.43 -0.77 1.66
CA LEU A 123 -4.13 -1.19 2.87
C LEU A 123 -3.10 -1.71 3.86
N ILE A 124 -3.03 -1.09 5.04
CA ILE A 124 -2.05 -1.42 6.07
C ILE A 124 -2.73 -2.14 7.24
N VAL A 125 -2.09 -3.19 7.71
CA VAL A 125 -2.40 -3.86 8.98
C VAL A 125 -1.19 -3.70 9.90
N GLY A 126 -1.40 -3.10 11.06
CA GLY A 126 -0.31 -2.80 11.98
C GLY A 126 -0.79 -2.49 13.37
N LYS A 127 -0.02 -1.72 14.12
CA LYS A 127 -0.36 -1.23 15.45
C LYS A 127 -0.57 0.28 15.43
N ARG A 128 -1.63 0.76 16.10
CA ARG A 128 -1.88 2.20 16.21
C ARG A 128 -0.79 2.90 17.01
N THR A 129 -0.29 2.24 18.07
CA THR A 129 0.86 2.67 18.87
C THR A 129 1.71 1.45 19.23
N ALA A 130 2.94 1.66 19.69
CA ALA A 130 3.83 0.57 20.12
C ALA A 130 3.24 -0.27 21.25
N THR A 131 2.41 0.33 22.10
CA THR A 131 1.77 -0.34 23.25
C THR A 131 0.41 -0.96 22.92
N SER A 132 -0.10 -0.80 21.68
CA SER A 132 -1.38 -1.37 21.27
C SER A 132 -1.34 -2.90 21.38
N ARG A 133 -2.31 -3.49 22.08
CA ARG A 133 -2.45 -4.96 22.21
C ARG A 133 -3.04 -5.60 20.95
N SER A 134 -3.96 -4.92 20.29
CA SER A 134 -4.61 -5.38 19.06
C SER A 134 -4.00 -4.73 17.83
N THR A 135 -4.19 -5.38 16.68
CA THR A 135 -3.89 -4.78 15.36
C THR A 135 -4.97 -3.80 14.96
N HIS A 136 -4.60 -2.88 14.08
CA HIS A 136 -5.43 -1.84 13.52
C HIS A 136 -5.25 -1.81 12.00
N ALA A 137 -6.26 -1.36 11.26
CA ALA A 137 -6.20 -1.21 9.81
C ALA A 137 -6.44 0.25 9.40
N TRP A 138 -5.64 0.73 8.45
CA TRP A 138 -5.72 2.06 7.85
C TRP A 138 -5.21 2.03 6.42
N LEU A 139 -5.24 3.16 5.71
CA LEU A 139 -4.63 3.29 4.40
C LEU A 139 -3.42 4.21 4.44
N GLU A 140 -2.47 3.93 3.56
CA GLU A 140 -1.42 4.85 3.15
C GLU A 140 -1.62 5.18 1.67
N TRP A 141 -1.54 6.45 1.36
CA TRP A 141 -1.69 6.96 0.01
C TRP A 141 -0.48 7.79 -0.38
N ASP A 142 0.31 7.27 -1.32
CA ASP A 142 1.47 7.99 -1.84
C ASP A 142 1.05 8.94 -2.95
N THR A 143 1.40 10.21 -2.75
CA THR A 143 1.13 11.30 -3.70
C THR A 143 2.44 12.04 -4.01
N PRO A 144 2.48 12.88 -5.06
CA PRO A 144 3.63 13.76 -5.29
C PRO A 144 3.97 14.69 -4.11
N ASN A 145 3.00 14.97 -3.24
CA ASN A 145 3.17 15.80 -2.04
C ASN A 145 3.58 15.00 -0.79
N GLY A 146 3.85 13.70 -0.94
CA GLY A 146 4.23 12.78 0.14
C GLY A 146 3.13 11.78 0.47
N THR A 147 3.41 10.92 1.44
CA THR A 147 2.49 9.87 1.89
C THR A 147 1.49 10.42 2.91
N TYR A 148 0.23 10.10 2.72
CA TYR A 148 -0.86 10.40 3.67
C TYR A 148 -1.29 9.14 4.41
N VAL A 149 -1.57 9.29 5.71
CA VAL A 149 -2.25 8.30 6.57
C VAL A 149 -3.73 8.62 6.56
N LEU A 150 -4.53 7.64 6.20
CA LEU A 150 -5.99 7.76 6.08
C LEU A 150 -6.62 6.72 7.01
N ASP A 151 -7.13 7.18 8.15
CA ASP A 151 -7.72 6.30 9.17
C ASP A 151 -9.18 6.73 9.45
N PRO A 152 -10.16 6.15 8.75
CA PRO A 152 -11.57 6.49 8.93
C PRO A 152 -12.18 5.97 10.23
N THR A 153 -11.40 5.35 11.10
CA THR A 153 -11.86 4.92 12.41
C THR A 153 -11.59 5.95 13.49
N ILE A 154 -10.42 6.59 13.43
CA ILE A 154 -9.92 7.48 14.48
C ILE A 154 -9.87 8.94 14.01
N ASN A 155 -9.46 9.17 12.77
CA ASN A 155 -9.23 10.51 12.24
C ASN A 155 -10.48 11.07 11.53
N TRP A 156 -10.57 12.40 11.46
CA TRP A 156 -11.61 13.10 10.68
C TRP A 156 -11.12 13.55 9.30
N LYS A 157 -9.82 13.47 9.07
CA LYS A 157 -9.16 13.86 7.82
C LYS A 157 -7.89 13.06 7.61
N ALA A 158 -7.34 13.14 6.41
CA ALA A 158 -6.01 12.64 6.08
C ALA A 158 -4.94 13.46 6.83
N TYR A 159 -3.88 12.79 7.28
CA TYR A 159 -2.69 13.41 7.85
C TYR A 159 -1.48 13.06 6.99
N GLN A 160 -0.58 14.01 6.79
CA GLN A 160 0.70 13.67 6.18
C GLN A 160 1.51 12.77 7.14
N GLY A 161 2.16 11.78 6.57
CA GLY A 161 2.94 10.83 7.36
C GLY A 161 4.01 11.50 8.23
N ARG A 162 4.64 12.58 7.74
CA ARG A 162 5.61 13.36 8.50
C ARG A 162 5.04 14.06 9.74
N ASP A 163 3.72 14.33 9.73
CA ASP A 163 3.01 15.00 10.83
C ASP A 163 2.49 13.99 11.86
N VAL A 164 2.55 12.69 11.53
CA VAL A 164 2.16 11.60 12.43
C VAL A 164 3.32 11.25 13.32
N GLY A 165 3.08 11.19 14.63
CA GLY A 165 4.13 10.90 15.61
C GLY A 165 4.81 9.55 15.33
N ARG A 166 6.15 9.51 15.46
CA ARG A 166 7.01 8.34 15.16
C ARG A 166 6.60 7.03 15.85
N ARG A 167 5.84 7.09 16.96
CA ARG A 167 5.37 5.95 17.73
C ARG A 167 3.92 5.56 17.40
N SER A 168 3.35 6.17 16.35
CA SER A 168 1.99 5.93 15.89
C SER A 168 2.01 5.32 14.51
N TYR A 169 0.98 4.52 14.19
CA TYR A 169 0.82 3.87 12.90
C TYR A 169 2.04 3.05 12.50
N ILE A 170 2.33 2.01 13.30
CA ILE A 170 3.45 1.09 13.08
C ILE A 170 2.96 -0.04 12.18
N PRO A 171 3.37 -0.09 10.90
CA PRO A 171 2.94 -1.12 9.97
C PRO A 171 3.55 -2.46 10.34
N LEU A 172 2.80 -3.54 10.09
CA LEU A 172 3.27 -4.91 10.14
C LEU A 172 3.20 -5.55 8.75
N TYR A 173 2.10 -5.31 8.04
CA TYR A 173 1.87 -5.79 6.68
C TYR A 173 1.17 -4.71 5.85
N ALA A 174 1.47 -4.70 4.54
CA ALA A 174 0.82 -3.82 3.57
C ALA A 174 0.35 -4.63 2.36
N PHE A 175 -0.75 -4.18 1.73
CA PHE A 175 -1.36 -4.82 0.58
C PHE A 175 -1.65 -3.75 -0.47
N GLU A 176 -1.21 -4.00 -1.70
CA GLU A 176 -1.37 -3.10 -2.84
C GLU A 176 -1.65 -3.93 -4.10
N GLY A 177 -2.88 -3.95 -4.54
CA GLY A 177 -3.29 -4.87 -5.60
C GLY A 177 -3.03 -6.33 -5.21
N THR A 178 -2.28 -7.03 -6.04
CA THR A 178 -1.84 -8.42 -5.77
C THR A 178 -0.58 -8.50 -4.91
N ARG A 179 0.12 -7.39 -4.71
CA ARG A 179 1.39 -7.34 -3.98
C ARG A 179 1.15 -7.33 -2.47
N LYS A 180 1.99 -8.06 -1.76
CA LYS A 180 1.97 -8.19 -0.31
C LYS A 180 3.34 -7.84 0.24
N PHE A 181 3.36 -7.13 1.35
CA PHE A 181 4.59 -6.69 1.98
C PHE A 181 4.57 -6.94 3.48
N ARG A 182 5.74 -7.21 4.02
CA ARG A 182 6.00 -7.22 5.47
C ARG A 182 6.86 -6.00 5.81
N ALA A 183 6.50 -5.27 6.85
CA ALA A 183 7.31 -4.18 7.36
C ALA A 183 8.52 -4.73 8.14
N ALA A 184 9.69 -4.14 7.91
CA ALA A 184 10.92 -4.41 8.63
C ALA A 184 11.56 -3.08 9.07
N PRO A 185 12.28 -3.04 10.22
CA PRO A 185 13.02 -1.85 10.61
C PRO A 185 14.04 -1.43 9.54
N ALA A 186 14.13 -0.14 9.25
CA ALA A 186 15.06 0.39 8.24
C ALA A 186 16.54 0.07 8.58
N THR A 187 16.85 -0.10 9.86
CA THR A 187 18.19 -0.47 10.34
C THR A 187 18.69 -1.83 9.83
N LEU A 188 17.81 -2.74 9.48
CA LEU A 188 18.18 -4.04 8.91
C LEU A 188 18.81 -3.95 7.51
N MET A 189 18.56 -2.85 6.78
CA MET A 189 19.08 -2.66 5.42
C MET A 189 20.44 -1.96 5.40
N ALA A 190 20.86 -1.37 6.50
CA ALA A 190 22.15 -0.67 6.61
C ALA A 190 23.31 -1.61 6.99
N GLN A 191 23.04 -2.89 7.23
CA GLN A 191 24.02 -3.89 7.69
C GLN A 191 24.43 -4.90 6.61
N ASN A 192 23.91 -4.77 5.39
CA ASN A 192 24.30 -5.54 4.21
C ASN A 192 24.87 -4.59 3.14
#